data_58d541a7755ba54c2d0fcabb1253e500
#
_entry.id   58d541a7755ba54c2d0fcabb1253e500
#
_cell.length_a   1.000
_cell.length_b   1.000
_cell.length_c   1.000
_cell.angle_alpha   90.00
_cell.angle_beta   90.00
_cell.angle_gamma   90.00
#
_symmetry.space_group_name_H-M   'P 1'
#
loop_
_entity.id
_entity.type
_entity.pdbx_description
1 polymer ?
#
loop_
_entity_poly.entity_id
_entity_poly.type
_entity_poly.pdbx_seq_one_letter_code
_entity_poly.pdbx_strand_id
1 'polypeptide(L)'
;PAPYRALDLVALAKTATRAEGFAAEDEALADLIMGNDLRAGLYSFDLVQKRAKRPVGAPDKKLARPVTKVGVVGAGLMASQMALLFAQRLQVPVVMTDLDQARVDKGLAYAHAEIDKMAERGRVNGDKANRLKALITGSVTKDAFADADFVIEAVFEDMKVKQQVFAEVEAVVRPDCILATNTSSLSVTEMASGLTHPERVVGFHFFNPVAVMPLLEIVRAEQTDDETLATAFVVGKSLKKSCVLVKDAPAFVVNRLLTRFLGEVTKSVDEGTPFEVADRALDPLGLPMSPFTLLQLVGPAVAFHVSETMKEAFPDRFYVSDNLKKVVEAGKTAIWTYESGTPEVDPEVAALFTQGDAPLTEEQVRDRALTALAEEVQLMLD
;
A
#
# COMPACT_ATOMS: atom_id res chain seq x y z
N PRO A 1 -10.04 24.38 -5.36
CA PRO A 1 -10.49 25.77 -5.60
C PRO A 1 -9.58 26.54 -6.53
N ALA A 2 -8.22 26.51 -6.37
CA ALA A 2 -7.30 27.34 -7.18
C ALA A 2 -7.46 27.16 -8.69
N PRO A 3 -7.60 25.97 -9.29
CA PRO A 3 -7.83 25.84 -10.73
C PRO A 3 -9.11 26.50 -11.21
N TYR A 4 -10.19 26.46 -10.42
CA TYR A 4 -11.45 27.12 -10.79
C TYR A 4 -11.33 28.63 -10.71
N ARG A 5 -10.69 29.17 -9.65
CA ARG A 5 -10.40 30.63 -9.57
C ARG A 5 -9.53 31.11 -10.73
N ALA A 6 -8.55 30.30 -11.16
CA ALA A 6 -7.75 30.64 -12.34
C ALA A 6 -8.60 30.67 -13.63
N LEU A 7 -9.57 29.74 -13.80
CA LEU A 7 -10.49 29.75 -14.94
C LEU A 7 -11.41 31.00 -14.93
N ASP A 8 -11.89 31.39 -13.75
CA ASP A 8 -12.71 32.61 -13.59
C ASP A 8 -11.92 33.86 -14.02
N LEU A 9 -10.64 33.97 -13.60
CA LEU A 9 -9.75 35.07 -14.00
C LEU A 9 -9.46 35.09 -15.50
N VAL A 10 -9.25 33.90 -16.11
CA VAL A 10 -9.09 33.79 -17.56
C VAL A 10 -10.35 34.22 -18.30
N ALA A 11 -11.55 33.88 -17.77
CA ALA A 11 -12.82 34.33 -18.35
C ALA A 11 -12.98 35.84 -18.22
N LEU A 12 -12.64 36.41 -17.06
CA LEU A 12 -12.67 37.86 -16.79
C LEU A 12 -11.75 38.67 -17.74
N ALA A 13 -10.59 38.11 -18.09
CA ALA A 13 -9.63 38.76 -18.99
C ALA A 13 -10.18 39.09 -20.41
N LYS A 14 -11.32 38.50 -20.79
CA LYS A 14 -11.98 38.79 -22.07
C LYS A 14 -12.66 40.19 -22.09
N THR A 15 -13.02 40.73 -20.94
CA THR A 15 -13.85 41.94 -20.82
C THR A 15 -13.25 42.99 -19.91
N ALA A 16 -12.40 42.57 -18.97
CA ALA A 16 -11.76 43.50 -18.02
C ALA A 16 -10.59 44.25 -18.62
N THR A 17 -10.36 45.45 -18.10
CA THR A 17 -9.12 46.17 -18.32
C THR A 17 -7.94 45.50 -17.60
N ARG A 18 -6.72 45.79 -17.99
CA ARG A 18 -5.53 45.21 -17.34
C ARG A 18 -5.47 45.51 -15.83
N ALA A 19 -5.88 46.70 -15.42
CA ALA A 19 -5.90 47.06 -14.00
C ALA A 19 -6.92 46.25 -13.19
N GLU A 20 -8.11 46.10 -13.74
CA GLU A 20 -9.17 45.25 -13.13
C GLU A 20 -8.77 43.79 -13.07
N GLY A 21 -8.11 43.27 -14.13
CA GLY A 21 -7.61 41.89 -14.15
C GLY A 21 -6.58 41.65 -13.04
N PHE A 22 -5.59 42.54 -12.88
CA PHE A 22 -4.60 42.42 -11.80
C PHE A 22 -5.21 42.55 -10.41
N ALA A 23 -6.15 43.47 -10.20
CA ALA A 23 -6.84 43.59 -8.92
C ALA A 23 -7.60 42.33 -8.55
N ALA A 24 -8.29 41.73 -9.53
CA ALA A 24 -8.99 40.43 -9.31
C ALA A 24 -8.04 39.26 -9.05
N GLU A 25 -6.85 39.26 -9.68
CA GLU A 25 -5.79 38.25 -9.43
C GLU A 25 -5.24 38.39 -8.00
N ASP A 26 -4.96 39.60 -7.54
CA ASP A 26 -4.49 39.87 -6.18
C ASP A 26 -5.51 39.47 -5.12
N GLU A 27 -6.80 39.75 -5.35
CA GLU A 27 -7.89 39.35 -4.46
C GLU A 27 -8.01 37.83 -4.41
N ALA A 28 -8.03 37.13 -5.57
CA ALA A 28 -8.09 35.69 -5.65
C ALA A 28 -6.89 35.02 -4.96
N LEU A 29 -5.68 35.58 -5.12
CA LEU A 29 -4.48 35.11 -4.47
C LEU A 29 -4.56 35.25 -2.94
N ALA A 30 -5.01 36.42 -2.47
CA ALA A 30 -5.20 36.69 -1.03
C ALA A 30 -6.17 35.68 -0.39
N ASP A 31 -7.33 35.43 -1.02
CA ASP A 31 -8.31 34.44 -0.57
C ASP A 31 -7.70 33.03 -0.50
N LEU A 32 -7.02 32.59 -1.56
CA LEU A 32 -6.41 31.25 -1.64
C LEU A 32 -5.30 31.05 -0.61
N ILE A 33 -4.46 32.07 -0.35
CA ILE A 33 -3.40 32.04 0.66
C ILE A 33 -3.97 31.89 2.07
N MET A 34 -5.10 32.49 2.35
CA MET A 34 -5.77 32.39 3.67
C MET A 34 -6.61 31.12 3.82
N GLY A 35 -6.80 30.38 2.73
CA GLY A 35 -7.65 29.21 2.67
C GLY A 35 -7.09 27.97 3.35
N ASN A 36 -7.98 27.05 3.73
CA ASN A 36 -7.61 25.77 4.35
C ASN A 36 -6.85 24.85 3.39
N ASP A 37 -7.08 24.96 2.07
CA ASP A 37 -6.39 24.13 1.07
C ASP A 37 -4.88 24.40 1.04
N LEU A 38 -4.48 25.70 1.12
CA LEU A 38 -3.05 26.02 1.21
C LEU A 38 -2.44 25.49 2.51
N ARG A 39 -3.14 25.64 3.64
CA ARG A 39 -2.68 25.12 4.95
C ARG A 39 -2.49 23.61 4.90
N ALA A 40 -3.47 22.87 4.37
CA ALA A 40 -3.38 21.42 4.18
C ALA A 40 -2.23 21.04 3.24
N GLY A 41 -2.09 21.76 2.12
CA GLY A 41 -1.00 21.56 1.16
C GLY A 41 0.39 21.81 1.76
N LEU A 42 0.57 22.87 2.54
CA LEU A 42 1.82 23.16 3.25
C LEU A 42 2.14 22.12 4.32
N TYR A 43 1.12 21.67 5.06
CA TYR A 43 1.28 20.59 6.05
C TYR A 43 1.70 19.28 5.39
N SER A 44 1.01 18.86 4.33
CA SER A 44 1.37 17.69 3.53
C SER A 44 2.80 17.80 2.96
N PHE A 45 3.17 18.99 2.45
CA PHE A 45 4.51 19.22 1.95
C PHE A 45 5.56 19.07 3.04
N ASP A 46 5.33 19.62 4.24
CA ASP A 46 6.25 19.48 5.38
C ASP A 46 6.40 18.00 5.79
N LEU A 47 5.29 17.25 5.88
CA LEU A 47 5.32 15.82 6.19
C LEU A 47 6.17 15.03 5.18
N VAL A 48 5.90 15.20 3.88
CA VAL A 48 6.56 14.41 2.81
C VAL A 48 7.97 14.87 2.54
N GLN A 49 8.23 16.20 2.51
CA GLN A 49 9.53 16.73 2.09
C GLN A 49 10.54 16.87 3.22
N LYS A 50 10.10 17.00 4.47
CA LYS A 50 11.01 17.15 5.61
C LYS A 50 10.96 15.91 6.53
N ARG A 51 9.80 15.59 7.09
CA ARG A 51 9.68 14.53 8.12
C ARG A 51 9.93 13.15 7.55
N ALA A 52 9.33 12.78 6.43
CA ALA A 52 9.56 11.48 5.80
C ALA A 52 11.02 11.24 5.38
N LYS A 53 11.80 12.31 5.14
CA LYS A 53 13.25 12.18 4.86
C LYS A 53 14.08 11.81 6.07
N ARG A 54 13.55 12.06 7.28
CA ARG A 54 14.20 11.76 8.57
C ARG A 54 13.18 11.00 9.44
N PRO A 55 12.89 9.73 9.13
CA PRO A 55 11.91 8.94 9.88
C PRO A 55 12.28 8.92 11.37
N VAL A 56 11.28 9.14 12.22
CA VAL A 56 11.46 9.07 13.68
C VAL A 56 11.80 7.63 14.06
N GLY A 57 12.78 7.44 14.94
CA GLY A 57 13.21 6.12 15.41
C GLY A 57 14.09 5.33 14.42
N ALA A 58 14.36 5.86 13.22
CA ALA A 58 15.29 5.22 12.30
C ALA A 58 16.73 5.27 12.86
N PRO A 59 17.48 4.14 12.82
CA PRO A 59 18.89 4.10 13.28
C PRO A 59 19.81 4.96 12.40
N ASP A 60 21.05 5.15 12.86
CA ASP A 60 22.06 5.84 12.06
C ASP A 60 22.32 5.06 10.75
N LYS A 61 22.16 5.75 9.62
CA LYS A 61 22.42 5.20 8.29
C LYS A 61 23.84 4.62 8.10
N LYS A 62 24.79 5.00 8.96
CA LYS A 62 26.17 4.47 8.94
C LYS A 62 26.24 3.00 9.32
N LEU A 63 25.23 2.49 10.00
CA LEU A 63 25.10 1.07 10.35
C LEU A 63 24.65 0.22 9.15
N ALA A 64 24.14 0.84 8.08
CA ALA A 64 23.62 0.12 6.94
C ALA A 64 24.73 -0.63 6.19
N ARG A 65 24.43 -1.87 5.86
CA ARG A 65 25.27 -2.73 5.03
C ARG A 65 24.97 -2.51 3.54
N PRO A 66 25.95 -2.68 2.64
CA PRO A 66 25.72 -2.62 1.20
C PRO A 66 24.86 -3.80 0.75
N VAL A 67 23.96 -3.56 -0.19
CA VAL A 67 23.15 -4.60 -0.84
C VAL A 67 23.58 -4.67 -2.30
N THR A 68 24.21 -5.77 -2.67
CA THR A 68 24.76 -6.01 -4.01
C THR A 68 24.01 -7.09 -4.78
N LYS A 69 23.19 -7.90 -4.11
CA LYS A 69 22.30 -8.90 -4.70
C LYS A 69 21.04 -9.05 -3.86
N VAL A 70 19.90 -9.16 -4.52
CA VAL A 70 18.59 -9.32 -3.88
C VAL A 70 17.96 -10.65 -4.28
N GLY A 71 17.41 -11.36 -3.31
CA GLY A 71 16.53 -12.51 -3.51
C GLY A 71 15.05 -12.11 -3.32
N VAL A 72 14.16 -12.69 -4.11
CA VAL A 72 12.72 -12.54 -3.97
C VAL A 72 12.09 -13.93 -3.94
N VAL A 73 11.47 -14.29 -2.82
CA VAL A 73 10.75 -15.56 -2.69
C VAL A 73 9.29 -15.34 -3.08
N GLY A 74 8.87 -16.05 -4.10
CA GLY A 74 7.60 -15.87 -4.81
C GLY A 74 7.81 -15.28 -6.21
N ALA A 75 6.93 -15.61 -7.13
CA ALA A 75 6.87 -15.07 -8.49
C ALA A 75 5.46 -14.60 -8.86
N GLY A 76 4.62 -14.32 -7.85
CA GLY A 76 3.32 -13.70 -8.00
C GLY A 76 3.42 -12.22 -8.39
N LEU A 77 2.26 -11.55 -8.45
CA LEU A 77 2.18 -10.15 -8.87
C LEU A 77 3.08 -9.22 -8.04
N MET A 78 2.98 -9.27 -6.71
CA MET A 78 3.77 -8.40 -5.83
C MET A 78 5.26 -8.70 -5.93
N ALA A 79 5.64 -9.98 -5.91
CA ALA A 79 7.04 -10.41 -6.06
C ALA A 79 7.67 -9.91 -7.37
N SER A 80 6.96 -10.05 -8.48
CA SER A 80 7.43 -9.59 -9.80
C SER A 80 7.58 -8.08 -9.89
N GLN A 81 6.63 -7.31 -9.29
CA GLN A 81 6.72 -5.86 -9.20
C GLN A 81 7.90 -5.41 -8.32
N MET A 82 8.14 -6.10 -7.19
CA MET A 82 9.29 -5.83 -6.33
C MET A 82 10.60 -6.14 -7.02
N ALA A 83 10.73 -7.30 -7.67
CA ALA A 83 11.93 -7.67 -8.40
C ALA A 83 12.29 -6.62 -9.47
N LEU A 84 11.30 -6.15 -10.23
CA LEU A 84 11.49 -5.06 -11.19
C LEU A 84 11.94 -3.76 -10.51
N LEU A 85 11.31 -3.37 -9.41
CA LEU A 85 11.67 -2.15 -8.68
C LEU A 85 13.10 -2.22 -8.13
N PHE A 86 13.50 -3.34 -7.52
CA PHE A 86 14.86 -3.56 -7.03
C PHE A 86 15.88 -3.46 -8.18
N ALA A 87 15.71 -4.20 -9.28
CA ALA A 87 16.60 -4.14 -10.43
C ALA A 87 16.68 -2.72 -11.02
N GLN A 88 15.54 -2.02 -11.14
CA GLN A 88 15.48 -0.67 -11.70
C GLN A 88 16.18 0.38 -10.83
N ARG A 89 16.06 0.28 -9.51
CA ARG A 89 16.51 1.33 -8.58
C ARG A 89 17.88 1.06 -7.98
N LEU A 90 18.19 -0.18 -7.61
CA LEU A 90 19.48 -0.54 -7.05
C LEU A 90 20.50 -0.90 -8.14
N GLN A 91 20.07 -1.31 -9.33
CA GLN A 91 20.92 -1.75 -10.44
C GLN A 91 21.81 -2.97 -10.06
N VAL A 92 21.26 -3.86 -9.26
CA VAL A 92 21.90 -5.10 -8.78
C VAL A 92 21.17 -6.34 -9.33
N PRO A 93 21.83 -7.51 -9.39
CA PRO A 93 21.16 -8.77 -9.69
C PRO A 93 20.00 -9.05 -8.72
N VAL A 94 18.89 -9.51 -9.28
CA VAL A 94 17.70 -9.92 -8.54
C VAL A 94 17.32 -11.32 -8.98
N VAL A 95 17.20 -12.25 -8.06
CA VAL A 95 16.79 -13.62 -8.34
C VAL A 95 15.42 -13.86 -7.73
N MET A 96 14.44 -14.29 -8.55
CA MET A 96 13.13 -14.73 -8.08
C MET A 96 13.08 -16.25 -7.95
N THR A 97 12.40 -16.76 -6.92
CA THR A 97 12.11 -18.20 -6.79
C THR A 97 10.63 -18.45 -6.56
N ASP A 98 10.14 -19.60 -7.03
CA ASP A 98 8.80 -20.10 -6.69
C ASP A 98 8.83 -21.64 -6.64
N LEU A 99 7.68 -22.25 -6.36
CA LEU A 99 7.52 -23.70 -6.19
C LEU A 99 7.84 -24.50 -7.47
N ASP A 100 7.61 -23.91 -8.64
CA ASP A 100 7.83 -24.55 -9.92
C ASP A 100 8.31 -23.57 -11.01
N GLN A 101 8.86 -24.11 -12.09
CA GLN A 101 9.41 -23.32 -13.19
C GLN A 101 8.35 -22.50 -13.91
N ALA A 102 7.12 -23.00 -14.04
CA ALA A 102 6.06 -22.29 -14.75
C ALA A 102 5.67 -20.99 -14.02
N ARG A 103 5.66 -21.00 -12.69
CA ARG A 103 5.42 -19.79 -11.89
C ARG A 103 6.58 -18.81 -11.99
N VAL A 104 7.81 -19.30 -11.92
CA VAL A 104 9.01 -18.47 -12.12
C VAL A 104 8.98 -17.80 -13.49
N ASP A 105 8.74 -18.57 -14.55
CA ASP A 105 8.66 -18.05 -15.92
C ASP A 105 7.56 -17.00 -16.09
N LYS A 106 6.40 -17.21 -15.46
CA LYS A 106 5.30 -16.24 -15.45
C LYS A 106 5.70 -14.93 -14.77
N GLY A 107 6.39 -15.00 -13.63
CA GLY A 107 6.90 -13.83 -12.93
C GLY A 107 7.94 -13.05 -13.73
N LEU A 108 8.89 -13.76 -14.35
CA LEU A 108 9.87 -13.17 -15.25
C LEU A 108 9.22 -12.52 -16.48
N ALA A 109 8.26 -13.20 -17.10
CA ALA A 109 7.52 -12.67 -18.24
C ALA A 109 6.77 -11.38 -17.89
N TYR A 110 6.15 -11.32 -16.70
CA TYR A 110 5.53 -10.09 -16.21
C TYR A 110 6.54 -8.94 -16.08
N ALA A 111 7.67 -9.17 -15.40
CA ALA A 111 8.70 -8.15 -15.21
C ALA A 111 9.28 -7.66 -16.55
N HIS A 112 9.54 -8.57 -17.47
CA HIS A 112 10.04 -8.24 -18.82
C HIS A 112 9.03 -7.44 -19.63
N ALA A 113 7.75 -7.81 -19.60
CA ALA A 113 6.69 -7.08 -20.29
C ALA A 113 6.55 -5.64 -19.76
N GLU A 114 6.68 -5.43 -18.47
CA GLU A 114 6.67 -4.07 -17.90
C GLU A 114 7.90 -3.25 -18.35
N ILE A 115 9.08 -3.87 -18.46
CA ILE A 115 10.28 -3.21 -19.02
C ILE A 115 10.05 -2.84 -20.49
N ASP A 116 9.43 -3.71 -21.30
CA ASP A 116 9.11 -3.43 -22.70
C ASP A 116 8.14 -2.25 -22.83
N LYS A 117 7.08 -2.22 -22.01
CA LYS A 117 6.17 -1.07 -21.95
C LYS A 117 6.88 0.24 -21.56
N MET A 118 7.89 0.16 -20.69
CA MET A 118 8.71 1.35 -20.36
C MET A 118 9.55 1.81 -21.55
N ALA A 119 10.09 0.89 -22.33
CA ALA A 119 10.84 1.20 -23.56
C ALA A 119 9.93 1.80 -24.65
N GLU A 120 8.78 1.20 -24.90
CA GLU A 120 7.76 1.69 -25.83
C GLU A 120 7.29 3.12 -25.51
N ARG A 121 7.18 3.45 -24.21
CA ARG A 121 6.82 4.78 -23.72
C ARG A 121 8.01 5.76 -23.68
N GLY A 122 9.18 5.36 -24.15
CA GLY A 122 10.38 6.20 -24.16
C GLY A 122 10.98 6.49 -22.78
N ARG A 123 10.56 5.76 -21.72
CA ARG A 123 11.06 5.95 -20.35
C ARG A 123 12.46 5.35 -20.15
N VAL A 124 12.81 4.37 -20.94
CA VAL A 124 14.14 3.75 -21.01
C VAL A 124 14.50 3.49 -22.47
N ASN A 125 15.78 3.55 -22.83
CA ASN A 125 16.24 3.15 -24.14
C ASN A 125 16.44 1.62 -24.21
N GLY A 126 16.64 1.07 -25.41
CA GLY A 126 16.79 -0.37 -25.62
C GLY A 126 17.94 -1.01 -24.82
N ASP A 127 19.11 -0.36 -24.76
CA ASP A 127 20.26 -0.87 -24.02
C ASP A 127 19.94 -0.97 -22.51
N LYS A 128 19.28 0.04 -21.95
CA LYS A 128 18.87 0.03 -20.56
C LYS A 128 17.77 -1.03 -20.31
N ALA A 129 16.83 -1.21 -21.23
CA ALA A 129 15.82 -2.25 -21.14
C ALA A 129 16.46 -3.65 -21.10
N ASN A 130 17.40 -3.93 -22.02
CA ASN A 130 18.12 -5.20 -22.06
C ASN A 130 18.93 -5.43 -20.78
N ARG A 131 19.61 -4.40 -20.26
CA ARG A 131 20.33 -4.50 -18.99
C ARG A 131 19.40 -4.82 -17.84
N LEU A 132 18.24 -4.16 -17.72
CA LEU A 132 17.26 -4.41 -16.68
C LEU A 132 16.73 -5.85 -16.73
N LYS A 133 16.42 -6.36 -17.93
CA LYS A 133 15.99 -7.75 -18.12
C LYS A 133 17.09 -8.74 -17.67
N ALA A 134 18.36 -8.47 -18.02
CA ALA A 134 19.48 -9.32 -17.62
C ALA A 134 19.75 -9.34 -16.11
N LEU A 135 19.35 -8.29 -15.37
CA LEU A 135 19.47 -8.25 -13.91
C LEU A 135 18.43 -9.13 -13.20
N ILE A 136 17.31 -9.47 -13.84
CA ILE A 136 16.24 -10.25 -13.22
C ILE A 136 16.31 -11.68 -13.73
N THR A 137 16.61 -12.61 -12.83
CA THR A 137 16.72 -14.04 -13.14
C THR A 137 15.76 -14.85 -12.28
N GLY A 138 15.55 -16.11 -12.59
CA GLY A 138 14.70 -17.01 -11.86
C GLY A 138 15.39 -18.33 -11.49
N SER A 139 14.94 -18.95 -10.42
CA SER A 139 15.37 -20.27 -9.97
C SER A 139 14.23 -21.00 -9.27
N VAL A 140 14.22 -22.32 -9.29
CA VAL A 140 13.29 -23.15 -8.49
C VAL A 140 13.90 -23.59 -7.16
N THR A 141 15.16 -23.24 -6.90
CA THR A 141 15.85 -23.57 -5.65
C THR A 141 16.32 -22.31 -4.93
N LYS A 142 16.29 -22.34 -3.60
CA LYS A 142 16.74 -21.24 -2.74
C LYS A 142 18.27 -21.13 -2.67
N ASP A 143 19.04 -22.13 -3.15
CA ASP A 143 20.51 -22.06 -3.27
C ASP A 143 20.95 -20.85 -4.09
N ALA A 144 20.12 -20.38 -5.00
CA ALA A 144 20.36 -19.16 -5.76
C ALA A 144 20.51 -17.90 -4.90
N PHE A 145 20.14 -17.96 -3.62
CA PHE A 145 20.27 -16.86 -2.66
C PHE A 145 21.55 -16.90 -1.81
N ALA A 146 22.41 -17.92 -1.98
CA ALA A 146 23.59 -18.13 -1.13
C ALA A 146 24.51 -16.91 -0.97
N ASP A 147 24.59 -16.07 -1.98
CA ASP A 147 25.37 -14.83 -2.01
C ASP A 147 24.50 -13.54 -1.98
N ALA A 148 23.20 -13.67 -1.66
CA ALA A 148 22.32 -12.52 -1.51
C ALA A 148 22.61 -11.78 -0.19
N ASP A 149 22.44 -10.46 -0.23
CA ASP A 149 22.57 -9.58 0.94
C ASP A 149 21.21 -9.24 1.57
N PHE A 150 20.15 -9.34 0.76
CA PHE A 150 18.78 -9.01 1.13
C PHE A 150 17.82 -9.98 0.43
N VAL A 151 17.03 -10.72 1.19
CA VAL A 151 16.01 -11.62 0.65
C VAL A 151 14.65 -11.16 1.16
N ILE A 152 13.68 -10.95 0.27
CA ILE A 152 12.31 -10.61 0.62
C ILE A 152 11.35 -11.71 0.17
N GLU A 153 10.48 -12.16 1.09
CA GLU A 153 9.41 -13.07 0.74
C GLU A 153 8.11 -12.32 0.44
N ALA A 154 7.39 -12.80 -0.56
CA ALA A 154 6.06 -12.37 -0.95
C ALA A 154 5.23 -13.58 -1.40
N VAL A 155 5.20 -14.58 -0.55
CA VAL A 155 4.43 -15.81 -0.71
C VAL A 155 3.04 -15.66 -0.13
N PHE A 156 2.27 -16.76 -0.14
CA PHE A 156 0.91 -16.78 0.41
C PHE A 156 0.89 -16.30 1.88
N GLU A 157 -0.17 -15.57 2.26
CA GLU A 157 -0.32 -14.93 3.57
C GLU A 157 -0.79 -15.96 4.61
N ASP A 158 0.14 -16.83 5.01
CA ASP A 158 -0.03 -17.87 6.03
C ASP A 158 1.24 -17.97 6.87
N MET A 159 1.09 -17.94 8.19
CA MET A 159 2.20 -17.91 9.14
C MET A 159 3.13 -19.12 8.98
N LYS A 160 2.57 -20.33 8.86
CA LYS A 160 3.37 -21.57 8.75
C LYS A 160 4.16 -21.61 7.45
N VAL A 161 3.54 -21.17 6.34
CA VAL A 161 4.21 -21.09 5.04
C VAL A 161 5.37 -20.11 5.12
N LYS A 162 5.19 -18.93 5.72
CA LYS A 162 6.24 -17.92 5.84
C LYS A 162 7.36 -18.35 6.78
N GLN A 163 7.05 -18.99 7.91
CA GLN A 163 8.05 -19.57 8.82
C GLN A 163 8.89 -20.65 8.12
N GLN A 164 8.24 -21.54 7.36
CA GLN A 164 8.93 -22.55 6.57
C GLN A 164 9.87 -21.91 5.52
N VAL A 165 9.37 -20.93 4.78
CA VAL A 165 10.17 -20.21 3.77
C VAL A 165 11.38 -19.54 4.42
N PHE A 166 11.22 -18.88 5.56
CA PHE A 166 12.33 -18.24 6.25
C PHE A 166 13.37 -19.27 6.76
N ALA A 167 12.94 -20.39 7.31
CA ALA A 167 13.84 -21.45 7.72
C ALA A 167 14.65 -22.02 6.53
N GLU A 168 14.00 -22.24 5.39
CA GLU A 168 14.66 -22.74 4.17
C GLU A 168 15.62 -21.70 3.58
N VAL A 169 15.29 -20.40 3.63
CA VAL A 169 16.19 -19.32 3.18
C VAL A 169 17.35 -19.18 4.14
N GLU A 170 17.11 -19.19 5.45
CA GLU A 170 18.16 -19.10 6.47
C GLU A 170 19.24 -20.17 6.30
N ALA A 171 18.84 -21.39 5.92
CA ALA A 171 19.75 -22.52 5.73
C ALA A 171 20.76 -22.33 4.59
N VAL A 172 20.49 -21.45 3.62
CA VAL A 172 21.31 -21.28 2.42
C VAL A 172 22.03 -19.92 2.34
N VAL A 173 21.50 -18.88 2.99
CA VAL A 173 22.08 -17.54 2.95
C VAL A 173 23.17 -17.35 4.01
N ARG A 174 24.01 -16.34 3.81
CA ARG A 174 25.00 -15.94 4.82
C ARG A 174 24.32 -15.43 6.09
N PRO A 175 24.96 -15.56 7.27
CA PRO A 175 24.40 -15.06 8.55
C PRO A 175 24.08 -13.57 8.56
N ASP A 176 24.75 -12.77 7.74
CA ASP A 176 24.58 -11.33 7.62
C ASP A 176 23.52 -10.90 6.58
N CYS A 177 22.93 -11.86 5.84
CA CYS A 177 21.85 -11.58 4.89
C CYS A 177 20.57 -11.15 5.62
N ILE A 178 19.96 -10.03 5.21
CA ILE A 178 18.70 -9.57 5.77
C ILE A 178 17.55 -10.39 5.20
N LEU A 179 16.63 -10.81 6.07
CA LEU A 179 15.40 -11.51 5.74
C LEU A 179 14.21 -10.56 5.91
N ALA A 180 13.59 -10.19 4.81
CA ALA A 180 12.45 -9.28 4.79
C ALA A 180 11.15 -10.00 4.45
N THR A 181 10.04 -9.56 5.01
CA THR A 181 8.70 -10.03 4.67
C THR A 181 7.83 -8.91 4.13
N ASN A 182 7.08 -9.19 3.07
CA ASN A 182 6.05 -8.28 2.56
C ASN A 182 4.66 -8.57 3.15
N THR A 183 4.59 -9.26 4.28
CA THR A 183 3.29 -9.48 4.95
C THR A 183 2.54 -8.18 5.14
N SER A 184 1.23 -8.24 5.06
CA SER A 184 0.34 -7.09 5.28
C SER A 184 -0.28 -7.05 6.68
N SER A 185 -0.24 -8.18 7.42
CA SER A 185 -1.01 -8.31 8.67
C SER A 185 -0.40 -9.24 9.71
N LEU A 186 0.46 -10.19 9.31
CA LEU A 186 1.00 -11.20 10.21
C LEU A 186 2.18 -10.65 11.02
N SER A 187 2.35 -11.17 12.26
CA SER A 187 3.45 -10.77 13.14
C SER A 187 4.81 -11.18 12.58
N VAL A 188 5.68 -10.20 12.39
CA VAL A 188 7.06 -10.39 11.95
C VAL A 188 7.88 -11.05 13.06
N THR A 189 7.60 -10.74 14.32
CA THR A 189 8.20 -11.36 15.51
C THR A 189 7.93 -12.86 15.55
N GLU A 190 6.66 -13.25 15.32
CA GLU A 190 6.27 -14.66 15.29
C GLU A 190 6.92 -15.40 14.10
N MET A 191 7.01 -14.76 12.92
CA MET A 191 7.71 -15.34 11.78
C MET A 191 9.18 -15.63 12.07
N ALA A 192 9.85 -14.75 12.82
CA ALA A 192 11.27 -14.86 13.14
C ALA A 192 11.56 -15.82 14.29
N SER A 193 10.58 -16.20 15.10
CA SER A 193 10.76 -16.89 16.38
C SER A 193 11.48 -18.24 16.30
N GLY A 194 11.41 -18.93 15.16
CA GLY A 194 12.05 -20.22 14.92
C GLY A 194 13.43 -20.15 14.27
N LEU A 195 13.94 -18.97 13.96
CA LEU A 195 15.21 -18.79 13.26
C LEU A 195 16.40 -18.76 14.23
N THR A 196 17.57 -19.10 13.71
CA THR A 196 18.84 -19.02 14.46
C THR A 196 19.28 -17.56 14.63
N HIS A 197 18.98 -16.71 13.64
CA HIS A 197 19.34 -15.30 13.56
C HIS A 197 18.10 -14.41 13.38
N PRO A 198 17.20 -14.34 14.36
CA PRO A 198 15.97 -13.54 14.27
C PRO A 198 16.23 -12.02 14.21
N GLU A 199 17.42 -11.56 14.66
CA GLU A 199 17.81 -10.15 14.66
C GLU A 199 17.92 -9.52 13.26
N ARG A 200 18.07 -10.36 12.23
CA ARG A 200 18.16 -9.92 10.82
C ARG A 200 16.82 -9.92 10.07
N VAL A 201 15.72 -10.18 10.79
CA VAL A 201 14.38 -10.20 10.20
C VAL A 201 13.71 -8.84 10.35
N VAL A 202 13.06 -8.38 9.28
CA VAL A 202 12.37 -7.08 9.23
C VAL A 202 11.12 -7.16 8.35
N GLY A 203 10.03 -6.51 8.76
CA GLY A 203 8.91 -6.28 7.86
C GLY A 203 9.26 -5.17 6.85
N PHE A 204 8.92 -5.39 5.58
CA PHE A 204 9.23 -4.49 4.48
C PHE A 204 8.00 -4.40 3.57
N HIS A 205 6.94 -3.76 4.09
CA HIS A 205 5.59 -3.82 3.56
C HIS A 205 5.35 -2.78 2.48
N PHE A 206 5.23 -3.26 1.25
CA PHE A 206 4.87 -2.46 0.07
C PHE A 206 3.35 -2.42 -0.14
N PHE A 207 2.91 -1.37 -0.82
CA PHE A 207 1.52 -1.21 -1.28
C PHE A 207 1.43 -1.42 -2.79
N ASN A 208 0.33 -2.06 -3.24
CA ASN A 208 0.06 -2.30 -4.66
C ASN A 208 -0.59 -1.08 -5.33
N PRO A 209 -0.15 -0.63 -6.51
CA PRO A 209 1.00 -1.11 -7.31
C PRO A 209 2.35 -0.64 -6.74
N VAL A 210 3.32 -1.56 -6.64
CA VAL A 210 4.62 -1.32 -6.00
C VAL A 210 5.39 -0.15 -6.63
N ALA A 211 5.31 0.03 -7.94
CA ALA A 211 6.02 1.12 -8.64
C ALA A 211 5.41 2.50 -8.39
N VAL A 212 4.13 2.58 -8.04
CA VAL A 212 3.33 3.82 -7.95
C VAL A 212 3.21 4.29 -6.50
N MET A 213 2.88 3.37 -5.59
CA MET A 213 2.62 3.72 -4.19
C MET A 213 3.90 4.18 -3.50
N PRO A 214 3.93 5.41 -2.95
CA PRO A 214 5.17 6.00 -2.45
C PRO A 214 5.58 5.49 -1.07
N LEU A 215 4.65 4.98 -0.27
CA LEU A 215 4.89 4.58 1.11
C LEU A 215 5.49 3.17 1.20
N LEU A 216 6.35 2.99 2.21
CA LEU A 216 6.90 1.71 2.64
C LEU A 216 6.90 1.67 4.17
N GLU A 217 6.20 0.72 4.76
CA GLU A 217 6.26 0.47 6.19
C GLU A 217 7.42 -0.48 6.49
N ILE A 218 8.34 -0.03 7.33
CA ILE A 218 9.44 -0.85 7.86
C ILE A 218 9.03 -1.28 9.26
N VAL A 219 8.77 -2.57 9.43
CA VAL A 219 8.23 -3.13 10.67
C VAL A 219 9.38 -3.68 11.49
N ARG A 220 9.53 -3.15 12.72
CA ARG A 220 10.50 -3.65 13.68
C ARG A 220 9.90 -4.80 14.49
N ALA A 221 10.40 -6.02 14.29
CA ALA A 221 10.13 -7.14 15.19
C ALA A 221 10.90 -6.96 16.52
N GLU A 222 10.56 -7.75 17.54
CA GLU A 222 11.19 -7.63 18.88
C GLU A 222 12.71 -7.80 18.84
N GLN A 223 13.21 -8.73 18.00
CA GLN A 223 14.63 -9.01 17.91
C GLN A 223 15.36 -8.20 16.84
N THR A 224 14.66 -7.50 15.95
CA THR A 224 15.29 -6.78 14.83
C THR A 224 16.35 -5.80 15.31
N ASP A 225 17.59 -5.98 14.87
CA ASP A 225 18.72 -5.13 15.24
C ASP A 225 18.76 -3.82 14.44
N ASP A 226 19.58 -2.89 14.92
CA ASP A 226 19.70 -1.57 14.30
C ASP A 226 20.44 -1.59 12.96
N GLU A 227 21.31 -2.57 12.70
CA GLU A 227 21.98 -2.73 11.38
C GLU A 227 20.99 -3.16 10.31
N THR A 228 20.11 -4.11 10.66
CA THR A 228 19.02 -4.59 9.80
C THR A 228 18.06 -3.45 9.47
N LEU A 229 17.63 -2.71 10.48
CA LEU A 229 16.76 -1.54 10.29
C LEU A 229 17.44 -0.46 9.45
N ALA A 230 18.69 -0.10 9.75
CA ALA A 230 19.43 0.91 8.98
C ALA A 230 19.54 0.52 7.51
N THR A 231 19.84 -0.76 7.24
CA THR A 231 19.94 -1.29 5.87
C THR A 231 18.58 -1.27 5.18
N ALA A 232 17.49 -1.70 5.84
CA ALA A 232 16.14 -1.62 5.32
C ALA A 232 15.74 -0.18 4.95
N PHE A 233 16.05 0.80 5.80
CA PHE A 233 15.81 2.23 5.51
C PHE A 233 16.63 2.73 4.31
N VAL A 234 17.89 2.36 4.20
CA VAL A 234 18.75 2.75 3.07
C VAL A 234 18.24 2.13 1.77
N VAL A 235 17.89 0.86 1.79
CA VAL A 235 17.26 0.17 0.65
C VAL A 235 15.96 0.86 0.26
N GLY A 236 15.02 1.03 1.18
CA GLY A 236 13.74 1.68 0.90
C GLY A 236 13.87 3.08 0.30
N LYS A 237 14.79 3.91 0.83
CA LYS A 237 15.10 5.23 0.26
C LYS A 237 15.72 5.14 -1.14
N SER A 238 16.59 4.15 -1.38
CA SER A 238 17.16 3.91 -2.71
C SER A 238 16.09 3.51 -3.72
N LEU A 239 15.06 2.80 -3.27
CA LEU A 239 13.85 2.47 -4.06
C LEU A 239 12.94 3.69 -4.29
N LYS A 240 13.29 4.87 -3.78
CA LYS A 240 12.50 6.12 -3.84
C LYS A 240 11.18 6.03 -3.07
N LYS A 241 11.16 5.27 -1.98
CA LYS A 241 10.03 5.17 -1.07
C LYS A 241 10.13 6.16 0.09
N SER A 242 8.99 6.61 0.58
CA SER A 242 8.83 7.28 1.86
C SER A 242 8.71 6.21 2.95
N CYS A 243 9.82 5.97 3.64
CA CYS A 243 9.88 4.92 4.66
C CYS A 243 9.40 5.43 6.01
N VAL A 244 8.57 4.67 6.68
CA VAL A 244 8.14 4.90 8.07
C VAL A 244 8.49 3.69 8.92
N LEU A 245 8.96 3.92 10.14
CA LEU A 245 9.17 2.86 11.13
C LEU A 245 7.85 2.60 11.84
N VAL A 246 7.45 1.34 11.89
CA VAL A 246 6.23 0.93 12.57
C VAL A 246 6.53 -0.25 13.52
N LYS A 247 5.70 -0.38 14.57
CA LYS A 247 5.73 -1.51 15.48
C LYS A 247 5.13 -2.75 14.79
N ASP A 248 5.54 -3.94 15.25
CA ASP A 248 4.92 -5.21 14.85
C ASP A 248 3.57 -5.36 15.55
N ALA A 249 2.53 -4.89 14.89
CA ALA A 249 1.15 -4.97 15.35
C ALA A 249 0.25 -5.41 14.18
N PRO A 250 -0.89 -6.05 14.44
CA PRO A 250 -1.80 -6.52 13.38
C PRO A 250 -2.14 -5.43 12.36
N ALA A 251 -1.92 -5.73 11.07
CA ALA A 251 -2.14 -4.84 9.92
C ALA A 251 -1.35 -3.50 9.97
N PHE A 252 -0.35 -3.40 10.84
CA PHE A 252 0.57 -2.27 11.02
C PHE A 252 -0.14 -0.92 11.20
N VAL A 253 0.12 0.08 10.36
CA VAL A 253 -0.49 1.42 10.49
C VAL A 253 -1.55 1.65 9.43
N VAL A 254 -1.19 1.55 8.15
CA VAL A 254 -2.09 1.96 7.06
C VAL A 254 -3.31 1.06 6.96
N ASN A 255 -3.11 -0.25 6.91
CA ASN A 255 -4.24 -1.19 6.78
C ASN A 255 -5.13 -1.17 8.03
N ARG A 256 -4.55 -1.00 9.21
CA ARG A 256 -5.30 -0.83 10.46
C ARG A 256 -6.21 0.40 10.41
N LEU A 257 -5.67 1.58 10.05
CA LEU A 257 -6.43 2.81 9.91
C LEU A 257 -7.49 2.71 8.80
N LEU A 258 -7.10 2.15 7.65
CA LEU A 258 -8.00 1.99 6.51
C LEU A 258 -9.18 1.06 6.83
N THR A 259 -8.91 -0.08 7.48
CA THR A 259 -9.96 -1.03 7.88
C THR A 259 -10.90 -0.41 8.91
N ARG A 260 -10.39 0.37 9.86
CA ARG A 260 -11.22 1.08 10.84
C ARG A 260 -12.12 2.12 10.16
N PHE A 261 -11.55 2.92 9.26
CA PHE A 261 -12.21 3.99 8.52
C PHE A 261 -13.30 3.47 7.58
N LEU A 262 -12.94 2.53 6.70
CA LEU A 262 -13.87 1.98 5.71
C LEU A 262 -14.87 0.98 6.31
N GLY A 263 -14.52 0.37 7.45
CA GLY A 263 -15.43 -0.49 8.20
C GLY A 263 -16.71 0.21 8.62
N GLU A 264 -16.64 1.51 8.95
CA GLU A 264 -17.82 2.29 9.29
C GLU A 264 -18.72 2.58 8.09
N VAL A 265 -18.14 2.71 6.89
CA VAL A 265 -18.90 2.85 5.63
C VAL A 265 -19.65 1.55 5.33
N THR A 266 -18.95 0.40 5.39
CA THR A 266 -19.58 -0.91 5.18
C THR A 266 -20.67 -1.18 6.21
N LYS A 267 -20.42 -0.86 7.49
CA LYS A 267 -21.38 -0.98 8.57
C LYS A 267 -22.65 -0.15 8.31
N SER A 268 -22.50 1.05 7.76
CA SER A 268 -23.66 1.90 7.44
C SER A 268 -24.60 1.26 6.41
N VAL A 269 -24.04 0.53 5.43
CA VAL A 269 -24.86 -0.21 4.46
C VAL A 269 -25.59 -1.37 5.13
N ASP A 270 -24.91 -2.11 6.01
CA ASP A 270 -25.53 -3.19 6.77
C ASP A 270 -26.66 -2.67 7.69
N GLU A 271 -26.54 -1.44 8.19
CA GLU A 271 -27.56 -0.77 9.01
C GLU A 271 -28.73 -0.18 8.20
N GLY A 272 -28.67 -0.20 6.86
CA GLY A 272 -29.76 0.21 5.97
C GLY A 272 -29.48 1.41 5.07
N THR A 273 -28.26 2.00 5.12
CA THR A 273 -27.88 3.08 4.21
C THR A 273 -27.73 2.54 2.78
N PRO A 274 -28.33 3.18 1.76
CA PRO A 274 -28.10 2.78 0.36
C PRO A 274 -26.62 2.82 -0.02
N PHE A 275 -26.17 1.88 -0.86
CA PHE A 275 -24.79 1.77 -1.31
C PHE A 275 -24.24 3.08 -1.87
N GLU A 276 -25.03 3.73 -2.75
CA GLU A 276 -24.65 4.96 -3.43
C GLU A 276 -24.48 6.12 -2.47
N VAL A 277 -25.28 6.16 -1.39
CA VAL A 277 -25.17 7.17 -0.33
C VAL A 277 -23.92 6.95 0.49
N ALA A 278 -23.67 5.70 0.90
CA ALA A 278 -22.49 5.33 1.67
C ALA A 278 -21.20 5.54 0.88
N ASP A 279 -21.19 5.21 -0.42
CA ASP A 279 -20.04 5.35 -1.31
C ASP A 279 -19.64 6.81 -1.55
N ARG A 280 -20.62 7.69 -1.76
CA ARG A 280 -20.38 9.13 -1.94
C ARG A 280 -20.12 9.90 -0.65
N ALA A 281 -20.37 9.30 0.50
CA ALA A 281 -20.19 9.97 1.79
C ALA A 281 -18.80 10.59 1.98
N LEU A 282 -17.76 9.99 1.37
CA LEU A 282 -16.37 10.43 1.49
C LEU A 282 -15.90 11.34 0.34
N ASP A 283 -16.73 11.63 -0.67
CA ASP A 283 -16.36 12.49 -1.81
C ASP A 283 -15.82 13.87 -1.38
N PRO A 284 -16.37 14.55 -0.34
CA PRO A 284 -15.81 15.83 0.11
C PRO A 284 -14.37 15.76 0.63
N LEU A 285 -13.84 14.57 0.95
CA LEU A 285 -12.45 14.37 1.35
C LEU A 285 -11.49 14.35 0.17
N GLY A 286 -11.98 14.27 -1.07
CA GLY A 286 -11.16 14.26 -2.28
C GLY A 286 -10.29 13.00 -2.42
N LEU A 287 -10.77 11.86 -1.93
CA LEU A 287 -10.08 10.58 -2.08
C LEU A 287 -9.98 10.19 -3.56
N PRO A 288 -8.92 9.48 -3.99
CA PRO A 288 -8.73 9.13 -5.41
C PRO A 288 -9.76 8.15 -5.95
N MET A 289 -10.44 7.43 -5.08
CA MET A 289 -11.53 6.50 -5.40
C MET A 289 -12.49 6.35 -4.24
N SER A 290 -13.72 5.98 -4.54
CA SER A 290 -14.75 5.76 -3.54
C SER A 290 -14.52 4.47 -2.74
N PRO A 291 -15.13 4.33 -1.54
CA PRO A 291 -14.97 3.17 -0.67
C PRO A 291 -15.19 1.81 -1.35
N PHE A 292 -16.30 1.66 -2.06
CA PHE A 292 -16.62 0.37 -2.69
C PHE A 292 -15.85 0.15 -4.00
N THR A 293 -15.40 1.21 -4.68
CA THR A 293 -14.42 1.08 -5.77
C THR A 293 -13.08 0.56 -5.25
N LEU A 294 -12.63 1.05 -4.10
CA LEU A 294 -11.42 0.55 -3.44
C LEU A 294 -11.61 -0.90 -2.96
N LEU A 295 -12.74 -1.22 -2.35
CA LEU A 295 -13.09 -2.58 -1.93
C LEU A 295 -13.03 -3.57 -3.12
N GLN A 296 -13.58 -3.19 -4.26
CA GLN A 296 -13.53 -3.98 -5.50
C GLN A 296 -12.12 -4.14 -6.04
N LEU A 297 -11.29 -3.09 -5.99
CA LEU A 297 -9.90 -3.12 -6.44
C LEU A 297 -9.03 -4.03 -5.57
N VAL A 298 -9.21 -3.99 -4.26
CA VAL A 298 -8.50 -4.84 -3.28
C VAL A 298 -9.01 -6.28 -3.36
N GLY A 299 -10.29 -6.46 -3.63
CA GLY A 299 -11.03 -7.70 -3.63
C GLY A 299 -11.79 -7.94 -2.32
N PRO A 300 -13.11 -8.23 -2.38
CA PRO A 300 -13.95 -8.45 -1.20
C PRO A 300 -13.40 -9.51 -0.24
N ALA A 301 -12.83 -10.61 -0.77
CA ALA A 301 -12.26 -11.68 0.05
C ALA A 301 -11.06 -11.21 0.89
N VAL A 302 -10.17 -10.39 0.30
CA VAL A 302 -9.01 -9.83 1.02
C VAL A 302 -9.48 -8.86 2.09
N ALA A 303 -10.40 -7.95 1.76
CA ALA A 303 -10.93 -6.98 2.71
C ALA A 303 -11.67 -7.66 3.88
N PHE A 304 -12.44 -8.70 3.59
CA PHE A 304 -13.13 -9.50 4.60
C PHE A 304 -12.15 -10.17 5.55
N HIS A 305 -11.13 -10.87 5.02
CA HIS A 305 -10.10 -11.53 5.83
C HIS A 305 -9.34 -10.55 6.73
N VAL A 306 -8.96 -9.38 6.21
CA VAL A 306 -8.32 -8.33 7.04
C VAL A 306 -9.28 -7.85 8.14
N SER A 307 -10.57 -7.69 7.85
CA SER A 307 -11.56 -7.29 8.87
C SER A 307 -11.70 -8.34 9.98
N GLU A 308 -11.67 -9.64 9.65
CA GLU A 308 -11.67 -10.72 10.64
C GLU A 308 -10.41 -10.69 11.51
N THR A 309 -9.23 -10.57 10.90
CA THR A 309 -7.94 -10.45 11.61
C THR A 309 -7.95 -9.26 12.58
N MET A 310 -8.48 -8.11 12.12
CA MET A 310 -8.56 -6.92 12.96
C MET A 310 -9.59 -7.05 14.07
N LYS A 311 -10.72 -7.72 13.80
CA LYS A 311 -11.75 -8.00 14.83
C LYS A 311 -11.24 -8.97 15.89
N GLU A 312 -10.47 -9.97 15.51
CA GLU A 312 -9.82 -10.90 16.45
C GLU A 312 -8.79 -10.17 17.34
N ALA A 313 -7.95 -9.33 16.74
CA ALA A 313 -6.92 -8.58 17.47
C ALA A 313 -7.50 -7.47 18.36
N PHE A 314 -8.60 -6.82 17.94
CA PHE A 314 -9.22 -5.67 18.60
C PHE A 314 -10.75 -5.78 18.62
N PRO A 315 -11.33 -6.68 19.42
CA PRO A 315 -12.75 -7.06 19.35
C PRO A 315 -13.75 -5.92 19.48
N ASP A 316 -13.43 -4.90 20.27
CA ASP A 316 -14.37 -3.82 20.61
C ASP A 316 -14.34 -2.67 19.59
N ARG A 317 -13.40 -2.68 18.63
CA ARG A 317 -13.15 -1.54 17.74
C ARG A 317 -13.43 -1.81 16.27
N PHE A 318 -13.25 -3.05 15.81
CA PHE A 318 -13.39 -3.39 14.41
C PHE A 318 -14.69 -4.13 14.12
N TYR A 319 -15.28 -3.78 12.99
CA TYR A 319 -16.52 -4.36 12.49
C TYR A 319 -16.24 -5.40 11.40
N VAL A 320 -16.94 -6.51 11.43
CA VAL A 320 -16.95 -7.52 10.37
C VAL A 320 -18.37 -7.58 9.82
N SER A 321 -18.53 -7.37 8.53
CA SER A 321 -19.84 -7.40 7.85
C SER A 321 -20.23 -8.82 7.48
N ASP A 322 -21.37 -9.29 8.00
CA ASP A 322 -21.97 -10.57 7.59
C ASP A 322 -22.42 -10.53 6.13
N ASN A 323 -22.81 -9.36 5.63
CA ASN A 323 -23.20 -9.20 4.24
C ASN A 323 -21.97 -9.30 3.31
N LEU A 324 -20.85 -8.69 3.67
CA LEU A 324 -19.59 -8.86 2.93
C LEU A 324 -19.15 -10.34 2.91
N LYS A 325 -19.35 -11.05 4.01
CA LYS A 325 -19.12 -12.52 4.07
C LYS A 325 -19.93 -13.26 3.02
N LYS A 326 -21.23 -12.97 2.91
CA LYS A 326 -22.10 -13.58 1.88
C LYS A 326 -21.61 -13.28 0.46
N VAL A 327 -21.13 -12.06 0.19
CA VAL A 327 -20.55 -11.69 -1.10
C VAL A 327 -19.33 -12.54 -1.43
N VAL A 328 -18.46 -12.76 -0.45
CA VAL A 328 -17.25 -13.60 -0.60
C VAL A 328 -17.63 -15.08 -0.81
N GLU A 329 -18.56 -15.60 -0.01
CA GLU A 329 -19.06 -17.00 -0.13
C GLU A 329 -19.76 -17.26 -1.48
N ALA A 330 -20.41 -16.24 -2.04
CA ALA A 330 -20.99 -16.29 -3.38
C ALA A 330 -19.95 -16.15 -4.52
N GLY A 331 -18.67 -16.01 -4.18
CA GLY A 331 -17.58 -15.88 -5.16
C GLY A 331 -17.59 -14.55 -5.94
N LYS A 332 -18.30 -13.54 -5.46
CA LYS A 332 -18.34 -12.22 -6.10
C LYS A 332 -17.06 -11.44 -5.83
N THR A 333 -16.53 -10.83 -6.88
CA THR A 333 -15.29 -10.04 -6.85
C THR A 333 -15.52 -8.55 -7.03
N ALA A 334 -16.75 -8.14 -7.32
CA ALA A 334 -17.14 -6.77 -7.56
C ALA A 334 -18.44 -6.44 -6.82
N ILE A 335 -18.60 -5.18 -6.46
CA ILE A 335 -19.84 -4.59 -5.91
C ILE A 335 -20.60 -3.87 -7.02
N TRP A 336 -19.85 -3.18 -7.89
CA TRP A 336 -20.39 -2.39 -8.98
C TRP A 336 -20.39 -3.17 -10.30
N THR A 337 -21.46 -3.03 -11.08
CA THR A 337 -21.52 -3.35 -12.51
C THR A 337 -21.53 -2.07 -13.34
N TYR A 338 -21.06 -2.15 -14.58
CA TYR A 338 -20.99 -1.03 -15.53
C TYR A 338 -21.76 -1.33 -16.82
N GLU A 339 -22.69 -2.27 -16.78
CA GLU A 339 -23.44 -2.71 -17.96
C GLU A 339 -24.30 -1.58 -18.58
N SER A 340 -24.82 -0.68 -17.75
CA SER A 340 -25.57 0.50 -18.20
C SER A 340 -24.67 1.67 -18.66
N GLY A 341 -23.35 1.56 -18.52
CA GLY A 341 -22.37 2.63 -18.78
C GLY A 341 -22.15 3.58 -17.59
N THR A 342 -22.93 3.42 -16.51
CA THR A 342 -22.74 4.07 -15.21
C THR A 342 -22.54 3.00 -14.13
N PRO A 343 -21.82 3.30 -13.03
CA PRO A 343 -21.67 2.34 -11.93
C PRO A 343 -23.04 2.16 -11.24
N GLU A 344 -23.52 0.93 -11.20
CA GLU A 344 -24.71 0.50 -10.48
C GLU A 344 -24.33 -0.68 -9.59
N VAL A 345 -25.02 -0.87 -8.45
CA VAL A 345 -24.80 -2.05 -7.61
C VAL A 345 -25.22 -3.29 -8.39
N ASP A 346 -24.33 -4.30 -8.43
CA ASP A 346 -24.67 -5.61 -9.04
C ASP A 346 -25.94 -6.14 -8.36
N PRO A 347 -27.03 -6.38 -9.11
CA PRO A 347 -28.29 -6.88 -8.54
C PRO A 347 -28.14 -8.19 -7.76
N GLU A 348 -27.21 -9.06 -8.16
CA GLU A 348 -26.93 -10.29 -7.44
C GLU A 348 -26.21 -10.01 -6.11
N VAL A 349 -25.36 -9.00 -6.05
CA VAL A 349 -24.74 -8.55 -4.81
C VAL A 349 -25.79 -7.89 -3.91
N ALA A 350 -26.60 -7.01 -4.45
CA ALA A 350 -27.68 -6.36 -3.69
C ALA A 350 -28.63 -7.38 -3.06
N ALA A 351 -28.94 -8.48 -3.76
CA ALA A 351 -29.82 -9.55 -3.26
C ALA A 351 -29.23 -10.35 -2.10
N LEU A 352 -27.89 -10.35 -1.92
CA LEU A 352 -27.22 -11.01 -0.80
C LEU A 352 -27.34 -10.21 0.51
N PHE A 353 -27.54 -8.89 0.41
CA PHE A 353 -27.55 -8.02 1.57
C PHE A 353 -28.86 -8.10 2.35
N THR A 354 -28.72 -8.35 3.65
CA THR A 354 -29.80 -8.13 4.60
C THR A 354 -29.59 -6.72 5.17
N GLN A 355 -30.47 -5.79 4.80
CA GLN A 355 -30.37 -4.40 5.25
C GLN A 355 -31.09 -4.21 6.58
N GLY A 356 -30.50 -3.38 7.44
CA GLY A 356 -31.17 -2.84 8.62
C GLY A 356 -32.19 -1.74 8.26
N ASP A 357 -32.74 -1.10 9.28
CA ASP A 357 -33.79 -0.07 9.18
C ASP A 357 -33.34 1.31 9.71
N ALA A 358 -32.03 1.52 9.88
CA ALA A 358 -31.45 2.74 10.41
C ALA A 358 -30.49 3.42 9.40
N PRO A 359 -31.00 3.90 8.24
CA PRO A 359 -30.18 4.54 7.23
C PRO A 359 -29.58 5.85 7.73
N LEU A 360 -28.34 6.14 7.33
CA LEU A 360 -27.63 7.37 7.61
C LEU A 360 -27.57 8.27 6.38
N THR A 361 -27.41 9.58 6.60
CA THR A 361 -27.08 10.54 5.54
C THR A 361 -25.59 10.44 5.18
N GLU A 362 -25.20 10.98 4.01
CA GLU A 362 -23.78 11.06 3.60
C GLU A 362 -22.90 11.75 4.66
N GLU A 363 -23.41 12.83 5.27
CA GLU A 363 -22.71 13.56 6.34
C GLU A 363 -22.52 12.69 7.58
N GLN A 364 -23.57 12.00 8.03
CA GLN A 364 -23.48 11.11 9.19
C GLN A 364 -22.53 9.93 8.98
N VAL A 365 -22.52 9.33 7.79
CA VAL A 365 -21.55 8.26 7.43
C VAL A 365 -20.13 8.82 7.47
N ARG A 366 -19.89 9.97 6.86
CA ARG A 366 -18.57 10.63 6.85
C ARG A 366 -18.09 10.97 8.25
N ASP A 367 -18.93 11.59 9.07
CA ASP A 367 -18.57 12.00 10.42
C ASP A 367 -18.25 10.78 11.30
N ARG A 368 -19.03 9.69 11.18
CA ARG A 368 -18.77 8.43 11.87
C ARG A 368 -17.43 7.81 11.44
N ALA A 369 -17.16 7.76 10.15
CA ALA A 369 -15.91 7.24 9.62
C ALA A 369 -14.69 8.08 10.08
N LEU A 370 -14.78 9.41 10.04
CA LEU A 370 -13.73 10.32 10.49
C LEU A 370 -13.49 10.23 12.01
N THR A 371 -14.56 10.10 12.79
CA THR A 371 -14.47 9.92 14.26
C THR A 371 -13.74 8.61 14.57
N ALA A 372 -14.14 7.51 13.93
CA ALA A 372 -13.51 6.21 14.09
C ALA A 372 -12.03 6.22 13.70
N LEU A 373 -11.68 6.91 12.61
CA LEU A 373 -10.29 7.09 12.20
C LEU A 373 -9.48 7.88 13.25
N ALA A 374 -10.04 8.99 13.76
CA ALA A 374 -9.37 9.82 14.75
C ALA A 374 -9.14 9.07 16.08
N GLU A 375 -10.15 8.33 16.55
CA GLU A 375 -10.03 7.46 17.73
C GLU A 375 -8.94 6.40 17.57
N GLU A 376 -8.89 5.73 16.40
CA GLU A 376 -7.88 4.70 16.16
C GLU A 376 -6.47 5.30 16.06
N VAL A 377 -6.32 6.49 15.46
CA VAL A 377 -5.04 7.22 15.46
C VAL A 377 -4.59 7.52 16.89
N GLN A 378 -5.49 8.01 17.76
CA GLN A 378 -5.15 8.31 19.16
C GLN A 378 -4.69 7.05 19.89
N LEU A 379 -5.42 5.93 19.75
CA LEU A 379 -5.07 4.65 20.36
C LEU A 379 -3.75 4.04 19.84
N MET A 380 -3.29 4.46 18.68
CA MET A 380 -1.98 4.04 18.15
C MET A 380 -0.83 4.91 18.66
N LEU A 381 -1.11 6.13 19.09
CA LEU A 381 -0.11 7.06 19.63
C LEU A 381 0.13 6.84 21.13
N ASP A 382 -0.88 6.36 21.85
CA ASP A 382 -0.81 5.99 23.28
C ASP A 382 -0.08 4.64 23.46
#